data_3994045550125ab9de5a796058d094d3
#
_entry.id   3994045550125ab9de5a796058d094d3
#
_cell.length_a   1.000
_cell.length_b   1.000
_cell.length_c   1.000
_cell.angle_alpha   90.00
_cell.angle_beta   90.00
_cell.angle_gamma   90.00
#
_symmetry.space_group_name_H-M   'P 1'
#
loop_
_entity.id
_entity.type
_entity.pdbx_description
1 polymer ?
#
loop_
_entity_poly.entity_id
_entity_poly.type
_entity_poly.pdbx_seq_one_letter_code
_entity_poly.pdbx_strand_id
1 'polypeptide(L)'
;MAEIVQKEHKVLRGKAKEVPVEEICSVKIKKIIENMKRALGSQDDGVAIAAPQINVPLRIFVVSGKIFKTAEKATRKKDSPSGTSSRGVLGESGFGDGDLVFINPQIIKLSKKKESLPEGCLSVRWLYGEVKRSTNATIRAYSEDGKVFTRGGGGLLSQIFQHEIDHLDGIIFTDKAKNLVELKPEDLKKNA
;
A
#
# COMPACT_ATOMS: atom_id res chain seq x y z
N MET A 1 9.72 -12.69 14.17
CA MET A 1 8.89 -11.74 13.41
C MET A 1 9.78 -11.10 12.36
N ALA A 2 9.36 -10.89 11.13
CA ALA A 2 10.19 -10.19 10.15
C ALA A 2 10.35 -8.73 10.59
N GLU A 3 11.59 -8.27 10.65
CA GLU A 3 11.92 -6.88 10.98
C GLU A 3 11.76 -5.99 9.75
N ILE A 4 11.25 -4.77 9.94
CA ILE A 4 11.14 -3.79 8.85
C ILE A 4 12.47 -3.05 8.72
N VAL A 5 13.15 -3.26 7.59
CA VAL A 5 14.43 -2.62 7.30
C VAL A 5 14.27 -1.12 7.04
N GLN A 6 15.26 -0.33 7.45
CA GLN A 6 15.24 1.12 7.31
C GLN A 6 15.91 1.59 6.02
N LYS A 7 15.75 2.86 5.68
CA LYS A 7 16.08 3.50 4.38
C LYS A 7 17.50 3.26 3.86
N GLU A 8 18.45 3.00 4.77
CA GLU A 8 19.85 2.74 4.44
C GLU A 8 20.07 1.33 3.87
N HIS A 9 19.10 0.42 4.05
CA HIS A 9 19.26 -0.96 3.63
C HIS A 9 19.22 -1.08 2.10
N LYS A 10 20.22 -1.74 1.52
CA LYS A 10 20.43 -1.84 0.05
C LYS A 10 19.25 -2.47 -0.69
N VAL A 11 18.49 -3.37 -0.06
CA VAL A 11 17.33 -4.04 -0.68
C VAL A 11 16.27 -3.02 -1.13
N LEU A 12 16.10 -1.90 -0.40
CA LEU A 12 15.12 -0.87 -0.73
C LEU A 12 15.50 -0.03 -1.96
N ARG A 13 16.74 -0.17 -2.43
CA ARG A 13 17.27 0.52 -3.61
C ARG A 13 17.39 -0.38 -4.83
N GLY A 14 17.11 -1.67 -4.65
CA GLY A 14 17.10 -2.65 -5.72
C GLY A 14 15.73 -2.81 -6.35
N LYS A 15 15.70 -3.06 -7.68
CA LYS A 15 14.45 -3.45 -8.34
C LYS A 15 14.07 -4.87 -7.93
N ALA A 16 12.88 -5.03 -7.36
CA ALA A 16 12.36 -6.33 -6.95
C ALA A 16 12.07 -7.23 -8.15
N LYS A 17 12.36 -8.53 -8.01
CA LYS A 17 12.15 -9.55 -9.04
C LYS A 17 10.69 -10.03 -9.04
N GLU A 18 10.19 -10.37 -10.21
CA GLU A 18 8.89 -11.02 -10.31
C GLU A 18 8.93 -12.41 -9.66
N VAL A 19 7.81 -12.80 -9.07
CA VAL A 19 7.57 -14.16 -8.61
C VAL A 19 7.20 -15.00 -9.85
N PRO A 20 7.89 -16.11 -10.14
CA PRO A 20 7.44 -17.03 -11.20
C PRO A 20 5.99 -17.44 -10.95
N VAL A 21 5.15 -17.44 -12.01
CA VAL A 21 3.70 -17.65 -11.86
C VAL A 21 3.42 -19.02 -11.22
N GLU A 22 4.19 -20.02 -11.56
CA GLU A 22 4.11 -21.37 -11.01
C GLU A 22 4.49 -21.46 -9.52
N GLU A 23 5.26 -20.49 -9.01
CA GLU A 23 5.66 -20.42 -7.60
C GLU A 23 4.68 -19.67 -6.72
N ILE A 24 3.71 -18.92 -7.27
CA ILE A 24 2.81 -18.05 -6.49
C ILE A 24 2.13 -18.81 -5.36
N CYS A 25 1.63 -20.02 -5.64
CA CYS A 25 0.93 -20.84 -4.65
C CYS A 25 1.87 -21.67 -3.75
N SER A 26 3.19 -21.53 -3.89
CA SER A 26 4.17 -22.33 -3.13
C SER A 26 4.14 -21.98 -1.65
N VAL A 27 4.57 -22.95 -0.81
CA VAL A 27 4.73 -22.77 0.64
C VAL A 27 5.67 -21.61 0.95
N LYS A 28 6.72 -21.42 0.14
CA LYS A 28 7.70 -20.34 0.28
C LYS A 28 7.02 -18.97 0.16
N ILE A 29 6.25 -18.75 -0.90
CA ILE A 29 5.57 -17.46 -1.16
C ILE A 29 4.49 -17.22 -0.10
N LYS A 30 3.70 -18.22 0.26
CA LYS A 30 2.71 -18.12 1.35
C LYS A 30 3.34 -17.69 2.68
N LYS A 31 4.50 -18.27 3.03
CA LYS A 31 5.23 -17.91 4.24
C LYS A 31 5.77 -16.47 4.20
N ILE A 32 6.21 -15.99 3.04
CA ILE A 32 6.64 -14.60 2.86
C ILE A 32 5.44 -13.66 3.09
N ILE A 33 4.31 -13.93 2.45
CA ILE A 33 3.08 -13.12 2.58
C ILE A 33 2.60 -13.10 4.04
N GLU A 34 2.62 -14.23 4.73
CA GLU A 34 2.27 -14.32 6.16
C GLU A 34 3.20 -13.47 7.04
N ASN A 35 4.51 -13.48 6.74
CA ASN A 35 5.47 -12.63 7.43
C ASN A 35 5.22 -11.14 7.17
N MET A 36 4.85 -10.77 5.93
CA MET A 36 4.46 -9.40 5.58
C MET A 36 3.21 -8.96 6.35
N LYS A 37 2.15 -9.78 6.36
CA LYS A 37 0.92 -9.50 7.11
C LYS A 37 1.19 -9.31 8.60
N ARG A 38 2.04 -10.17 9.19
CA ARG A 38 2.44 -10.04 10.61
C ARG A 38 3.26 -8.77 10.88
N ALA A 39 4.22 -8.45 10.01
CA ALA A 39 5.02 -7.24 10.14
C ALA A 39 4.15 -5.97 10.03
N LEU A 40 3.21 -5.94 9.05
CA LEU A 40 2.26 -4.86 8.89
C LEU A 40 1.31 -4.76 10.09
N GLY A 41 0.75 -5.87 10.55
CA GLY A 41 -0.17 -5.93 11.69
C GLY A 41 0.43 -5.50 13.02
N SER A 42 1.77 -5.55 13.17
CA SER A 42 2.48 -5.05 14.35
C SER A 42 2.68 -3.53 14.35
N GLN A 43 2.31 -2.84 13.25
CA GLN A 43 2.41 -1.39 13.14
C GLN A 43 1.01 -0.76 13.29
N ASP A 44 0.83 0.09 14.30
CA ASP A 44 -0.46 0.74 14.57
C ASP A 44 -0.90 1.64 13.41
N ASP A 45 0.06 2.34 12.82
CA ASP A 45 -0.10 3.28 11.71
C ASP A 45 0.12 2.66 10.32
N GLY A 46 0.44 1.36 10.26
CA GLY A 46 0.73 0.67 9.00
C GLY A 46 -0.52 0.43 8.16
N VAL A 47 -0.53 0.94 6.92
CA VAL A 47 -1.62 0.75 5.95
C VAL A 47 -1.24 -0.19 4.81
N ALA A 48 0.05 -0.30 4.48
CA ALA A 48 0.57 -1.22 3.47
C ALA A 48 2.05 -1.52 3.71
N ILE A 49 2.56 -2.58 3.08
CA ILE A 49 3.97 -2.98 3.14
C ILE A 49 4.38 -3.72 1.87
N ALA A 50 5.55 -3.38 1.31
CA ALA A 50 6.18 -4.10 0.21
C ALA A 50 7.21 -5.13 0.71
N ALA A 51 7.38 -6.24 -0.01
CA ALA A 51 8.31 -7.31 0.37
C ALA A 51 9.77 -6.83 0.56
N PRO A 52 10.31 -5.88 -0.21
CA PRO A 52 11.63 -5.31 0.07
C PRO A 52 11.76 -4.72 1.48
N GLN A 53 10.68 -4.21 2.09
CA GLN A 53 10.71 -3.67 3.44
C GLN A 53 10.92 -4.74 4.53
N ILE A 54 10.72 -6.00 4.23
CA ILE A 54 11.11 -7.13 5.09
C ILE A 54 12.31 -7.91 4.53
N ASN A 55 13.18 -7.22 3.79
CA ASN A 55 14.39 -7.77 3.17
C ASN A 55 14.14 -8.90 2.16
N VAL A 56 13.01 -8.91 1.47
CA VAL A 56 12.67 -9.88 0.42
C VAL A 56 12.54 -9.15 -0.92
N PRO A 57 13.50 -9.31 -1.87
CA PRO A 57 13.51 -8.57 -3.13
C PRO A 57 12.55 -9.16 -4.18
N LEU A 58 11.28 -9.35 -3.82
CA LEU A 58 10.22 -9.87 -4.70
C LEU A 58 9.12 -8.83 -4.92
N ARG A 59 8.49 -8.87 -6.09
CA ARG A 59 7.38 -7.98 -6.44
C ARG A 59 6.08 -8.42 -5.77
N ILE A 60 6.00 -8.17 -4.48
CA ILE A 60 4.81 -8.43 -3.65
C ILE A 60 4.57 -7.21 -2.76
N PHE A 61 3.32 -6.78 -2.62
CA PHE A 61 2.92 -5.89 -1.54
C PHE A 61 1.58 -6.31 -0.92
N VAL A 62 1.36 -5.90 0.31
CA VAL A 62 0.15 -6.17 1.10
C VAL A 62 -0.47 -4.85 1.54
N VAL A 63 -1.78 -4.73 1.40
CA VAL A 63 -2.57 -3.60 1.88
C VAL A 63 -3.45 -4.08 3.03
N SER A 64 -3.42 -3.38 4.16
CA SER A 64 -4.22 -3.74 5.33
C SER A 64 -5.71 -3.57 5.09
N GLY A 65 -6.50 -4.55 5.50
CA GLY A 65 -7.97 -4.48 5.50
C GLY A 65 -8.53 -3.33 6.36
N LYS A 66 -7.74 -2.81 7.31
CA LYS A 66 -8.13 -1.66 8.15
C LYS A 66 -8.60 -0.44 7.34
N ILE A 67 -7.96 -0.18 6.17
CA ILE A 67 -8.30 1.00 5.34
C ILE A 67 -9.73 0.94 4.79
N PHE A 68 -10.25 -0.26 4.52
CA PHE A 68 -11.61 -0.42 3.98
C PHE A 68 -12.67 -0.22 5.06
N LYS A 69 -12.43 -0.70 6.29
CA LYS A 69 -13.32 -0.49 7.45
C LYS A 69 -13.44 0.99 7.82
N THR A 70 -12.37 1.75 7.71
CA THR A 70 -12.39 3.20 7.98
C THR A 70 -13.18 3.97 6.93
N ALA A 71 -13.06 3.58 5.65
CA ALA A 71 -13.81 4.18 4.55
C ALA A 71 -15.33 3.95 4.69
N GLU A 72 -15.76 2.75 5.08
CA GLU A 72 -17.19 2.44 5.30
C GLU A 72 -17.80 3.24 6.47
N LYS A 73 -17.04 3.43 7.57
CA LYS A 73 -17.50 4.25 8.69
C LYS A 73 -17.65 5.72 8.30
N ALA A 74 -16.78 6.23 7.43
CA ALA A 74 -16.84 7.62 6.95
C ALA A 74 -18.04 7.87 6.01
N THR A 75 -18.41 6.88 5.19
CA THR A 75 -19.58 6.97 4.29
C THR A 75 -20.89 6.88 5.07
N ARG A 76 -21.01 6.01 6.06
CA ARG A 76 -22.21 5.89 6.91
C ARG A 76 -22.54 7.14 7.74
N LYS A 77 -21.56 7.99 8.03
CA LYS A 77 -21.79 9.28 8.74
C LYS A 77 -22.31 10.42 7.85
N LYS A 78 -22.34 10.25 6.50
CA LYS A 78 -22.77 11.26 5.54
C LYS A 78 -24.15 11.03 4.94
N ASP A 79 -24.81 9.93 5.25
CA ASP A 79 -26.14 9.63 4.73
C ASP A 79 -27.22 10.30 5.59
N SER A 80 -27.55 11.56 5.24
CA SER A 80 -28.88 12.14 5.42
C SER A 80 -29.80 11.61 4.31
N PRO A 81 -31.13 11.48 4.54
CA PRO A 81 -32.04 10.77 3.69
C PRO A 81 -32.47 11.61 2.47
N SER A 82 -31.69 11.59 1.42
CA SER A 82 -32.16 11.98 0.08
C SER A 82 -31.39 11.14 -0.96
N GLY A 83 -32.14 10.24 -1.59
CA GLY A 83 -31.58 9.19 -2.45
C GLY A 83 -30.83 9.74 -3.65
N THR A 84 -29.60 9.39 -3.73
CA THR A 84 -28.88 9.07 -4.97
C THR A 84 -27.69 8.17 -4.57
N SER A 85 -27.80 6.91 -4.94
CA SER A 85 -26.79 5.87 -4.69
C SER A 85 -25.46 6.28 -5.30
N SER A 86 -24.52 6.73 -4.47
CA SER A 86 -23.10 6.85 -4.87
C SER A 86 -22.45 5.47 -4.91
N ARG A 87 -22.96 4.58 -5.77
CA ARG A 87 -22.30 3.33 -6.19
C ARG A 87 -21.13 3.71 -7.09
N GLY A 88 -19.94 3.95 -6.53
CA GLY A 88 -18.84 4.38 -7.40
C GLY A 88 -17.43 4.28 -6.87
N VAL A 89 -17.18 3.83 -5.63
CA VAL A 89 -15.81 3.86 -5.08
C VAL A 89 -15.25 2.48 -4.68
N LEU A 90 -16.11 1.51 -4.47
CA LEU A 90 -15.70 0.13 -4.16
C LEU A 90 -16.31 -0.79 -5.21
N GLY A 91 -15.56 -1.08 -6.29
CA GLY A 91 -15.97 -2.08 -7.27
C GLY A 91 -16.37 -3.38 -6.57
N GLU A 92 -17.57 -3.86 -6.90
CA GLU A 92 -18.08 -5.16 -6.48
C GLU A 92 -17.12 -6.27 -6.90
N SER A 93 -16.33 -6.77 -5.98
CA SER A 93 -15.77 -8.13 -6.03
C SER A 93 -15.24 -8.47 -4.65
N GLY A 94 -15.97 -9.32 -3.98
CA GLY A 94 -15.81 -10.26 -2.88
C GLY A 94 -14.43 -10.46 -2.22
N PHE A 95 -13.74 -9.37 -1.87
CA PHE A 95 -12.62 -9.48 -0.95
C PHE A 95 -13.19 -9.21 0.45
N GLY A 96 -13.19 -10.26 1.29
CA GLY A 96 -13.59 -10.17 2.68
C GLY A 96 -12.79 -9.10 3.44
N ASP A 97 -13.15 -8.85 4.68
CA ASP A 97 -12.55 -7.90 5.64
C ASP A 97 -11.04 -8.06 5.90
N GLY A 98 -10.32 -8.84 5.08
CA GLY A 98 -8.92 -9.21 5.21
C GLY A 98 -7.95 -8.30 4.44
N ASP A 99 -6.66 -8.53 4.68
CA ASP A 99 -5.58 -7.86 3.95
C ASP A 99 -5.59 -8.27 2.47
N LEU A 100 -5.30 -7.31 1.59
CA LEU A 100 -5.20 -7.56 0.15
C LEU A 100 -3.75 -7.77 -0.26
N VAL A 101 -3.50 -8.85 -1.00
CA VAL A 101 -2.17 -9.19 -1.50
C VAL A 101 -2.09 -8.97 -3.01
N PHE A 102 -1.02 -8.33 -3.42
CA PHE A 102 -0.74 -8.02 -4.82
C PHE A 102 0.63 -8.61 -5.20
N ILE A 103 0.63 -9.63 -6.06
CA ILE A 103 1.83 -10.30 -6.56
C ILE A 103 2.07 -9.89 -8.01
N ASN A 104 3.30 -9.52 -8.35
CA ASN A 104 3.70 -8.99 -9.65
C ASN A 104 2.80 -7.82 -10.12
N PRO A 105 2.55 -6.81 -9.26
CA PRO A 105 1.66 -5.72 -9.61
C PRO A 105 2.23 -4.85 -10.71
N GLN A 106 1.33 -4.40 -11.59
CA GLN A 106 1.63 -3.45 -12.67
C GLN A 106 0.57 -2.36 -12.70
N ILE A 107 0.99 -1.10 -12.73
CA ILE A 107 0.06 0.00 -12.98
C ILE A 107 -0.35 -0.05 -14.46
N ILE A 108 -1.64 -0.21 -14.72
CA ILE A 108 -2.19 -0.23 -16.08
C ILE A 108 -2.89 1.07 -16.46
N LYS A 109 -3.26 1.90 -15.47
CA LYS A 109 -3.87 3.22 -15.71
C LYS A 109 -3.60 4.16 -14.54
N LEU A 110 -3.28 5.42 -14.87
CA LEU A 110 -3.22 6.53 -13.92
C LEU A 110 -4.07 7.69 -14.42
N SER A 111 -4.74 8.39 -13.51
CA SER A 111 -5.42 9.63 -13.86
C SER A 111 -4.42 10.72 -14.24
N LYS A 112 -4.83 11.62 -15.16
CA LYS A 112 -4.04 12.83 -15.48
C LYS A 112 -4.02 13.82 -14.31
N LYS A 113 -5.11 13.88 -13.55
CA LYS A 113 -5.20 14.71 -12.34
C LYS A 113 -4.26 14.15 -11.29
N LYS A 114 -3.43 15.03 -10.71
CA LYS A 114 -2.50 14.72 -9.63
C LYS A 114 -2.72 15.69 -8.48
N GLU A 115 -2.49 15.22 -7.27
CA GLU A 115 -2.55 16.02 -6.04
C GLU A 115 -1.27 15.83 -5.23
N SER A 116 -0.85 16.86 -4.50
CA SER A 116 0.23 16.74 -3.52
C SER A 116 -0.38 16.18 -2.24
N LEU A 117 0.12 15.04 -1.79
CA LEU A 117 -0.42 14.30 -0.66
C LEU A 117 0.67 14.04 0.36
N PRO A 118 0.37 14.15 1.66
CA PRO A 118 1.33 13.78 2.70
C PRO A 118 1.61 12.28 2.64
N GLU A 119 2.89 11.92 2.74
CA GLU A 119 3.37 10.54 2.81
C GLU A 119 4.36 10.36 3.94
N GLY A 120 4.31 9.19 4.57
CA GLY A 120 5.32 8.62 5.43
C GLY A 120 5.56 7.16 5.02
N CYS A 121 6.54 6.51 5.60
CA CYS A 121 6.90 5.13 5.27
C CYS A 121 7.40 4.39 6.50
N LEU A 122 7.03 3.11 6.64
CA LEU A 122 7.50 2.24 7.72
C LEU A 122 9.02 2.03 7.70
N SER A 123 9.65 2.17 6.53
CA SER A 123 11.11 2.06 6.35
C SER A 123 11.83 3.42 6.43
N VAL A 124 11.12 4.52 6.69
CA VAL A 124 11.68 5.87 6.79
C VAL A 124 11.06 6.60 7.98
N ARG A 125 11.26 6.02 9.14
CA ARG A 125 10.77 6.60 10.41
C ARG A 125 11.63 7.80 10.78
N TRP A 126 11.11 8.81 11.19
CA TRP A 126 9.82 9.50 11.37
C TRP A 126 9.71 10.66 10.40
N LEU A 127 10.08 10.44 9.18
CA LEU A 127 10.12 11.44 8.14
C LEU A 127 8.80 11.42 7.38
N TYR A 128 8.27 12.60 7.11
CA TYR A 128 7.05 12.84 6.34
C TYR A 128 7.32 13.90 5.29
N GLY A 129 6.57 13.89 4.21
CA GLY A 129 6.72 14.88 3.16
C GLY A 129 5.57 14.83 2.16
N GLU A 130 5.52 15.76 1.24
CA GLU A 130 4.48 15.85 0.22
C GLU A 130 4.94 15.23 -1.09
N VAL A 131 4.18 14.25 -1.60
CA VAL A 131 4.44 13.60 -2.87
C VAL A 131 3.30 13.83 -3.84
N LYS A 132 3.62 14.19 -5.09
CA LYS A 132 2.63 14.39 -6.14
C LYS A 132 2.20 13.06 -6.74
N ARG A 133 0.97 12.64 -6.48
CA ARG A 133 0.38 11.37 -6.91
C ARG A 133 -0.84 11.57 -7.82
N SER A 134 -1.07 10.62 -8.72
CA SER A 134 -2.32 10.54 -9.48
C SER A 134 -3.49 10.23 -8.54
N THR A 135 -4.62 10.96 -8.71
CA THR A 135 -5.79 10.81 -7.82
C THR A 135 -6.49 9.47 -7.97
N ASN A 136 -6.30 8.79 -9.12
CA ASN A 136 -6.82 7.44 -9.36
C ASN A 136 -5.73 6.59 -10.02
N ALA A 137 -5.64 5.34 -9.61
CA ALA A 137 -4.76 4.33 -10.20
C ALA A 137 -5.53 3.03 -10.40
N THR A 138 -5.17 2.29 -11.46
CA THR A 138 -5.65 0.93 -11.68
C THR A 138 -4.43 0.04 -11.85
N ILE A 139 -4.41 -1.07 -11.11
CA ILE A 139 -3.34 -2.05 -11.17
C ILE A 139 -3.89 -3.41 -11.57
N ARG A 140 -3.05 -4.19 -12.23
CA ARG A 140 -3.23 -5.61 -12.50
C ARG A 140 -2.20 -6.38 -11.69
N ALA A 141 -2.61 -7.46 -11.05
CA ALA A 141 -1.75 -8.29 -10.21
C ALA A 141 -2.25 -9.73 -10.18
N TYR A 142 -1.49 -10.61 -9.54
CA TYR A 142 -1.95 -11.93 -9.12
C TYR A 142 -2.33 -11.90 -7.65
N SER A 143 -3.38 -12.64 -7.30
CA SER A 143 -3.79 -12.93 -5.92
C SER A 143 -2.98 -14.09 -5.32
N GLU A 144 -3.15 -14.38 -4.03
CA GLU A 144 -2.46 -15.46 -3.33
C GLU A 144 -2.79 -16.87 -3.88
N ASP A 145 -3.92 -17.02 -4.58
CA ASP A 145 -4.36 -18.24 -5.26
C ASP A 145 -3.94 -18.30 -6.74
N GLY A 146 -3.07 -17.40 -7.18
CA GLY A 146 -2.50 -17.37 -8.53
C GLY A 146 -3.42 -16.82 -9.61
N LYS A 147 -4.60 -16.27 -9.25
CA LYS A 147 -5.52 -15.68 -10.23
C LYS A 147 -5.15 -14.24 -10.55
N VAL A 148 -5.22 -13.90 -11.84
CA VAL A 148 -5.06 -12.52 -12.29
C VAL A 148 -6.31 -11.71 -11.93
N PHE A 149 -6.10 -10.53 -11.38
CA PHE A 149 -7.17 -9.57 -11.13
C PHE A 149 -6.75 -8.14 -11.45
N THR A 150 -7.74 -7.28 -11.58
CA THR A 150 -7.54 -5.84 -11.79
C THR A 150 -8.26 -5.08 -10.68
N ARG A 151 -7.57 -4.11 -10.09
CA ARG A 151 -8.14 -3.26 -9.02
C ARG A 151 -7.92 -1.80 -9.32
N GLY A 152 -9.01 -1.04 -9.37
CA GLY A 152 -8.99 0.42 -9.36
C GLY A 152 -9.06 0.97 -7.93
N GLY A 153 -8.46 2.14 -7.70
CA GLY A 153 -8.55 2.87 -6.45
C GLY A 153 -8.40 4.37 -6.66
N GLY A 154 -9.10 5.14 -5.81
CA GLY A 154 -8.96 6.59 -5.69
C GLY A 154 -8.47 7.00 -4.31
N GLY A 155 -8.09 8.27 -4.14
CA GLY A 155 -7.62 8.81 -2.86
C GLY A 155 -6.49 7.99 -2.25
N LEU A 156 -6.62 7.60 -0.98
CA LEU A 156 -5.60 6.85 -0.24
C LEU A 156 -5.19 5.54 -0.94
N LEU A 157 -6.15 4.80 -1.52
CA LEU A 157 -5.81 3.53 -2.19
C LEU A 157 -4.98 3.76 -3.46
N SER A 158 -5.26 4.83 -4.22
CA SER A 158 -4.42 5.22 -5.36
C SER A 158 -3.01 5.63 -4.93
N GLN A 159 -2.89 6.33 -3.81
CA GLN A 159 -1.63 6.73 -3.22
C GLN A 159 -0.81 5.50 -2.80
N ILE A 160 -1.44 4.56 -2.07
CA ILE A 160 -0.82 3.29 -1.65
C ILE A 160 -0.29 2.52 -2.87
N PHE A 161 -1.09 2.32 -3.90
CA PHE A 161 -0.65 1.60 -5.09
C PHE A 161 0.63 2.17 -5.71
N GLN A 162 0.70 3.50 -5.80
CA GLN A 162 1.87 4.18 -6.36
C GLN A 162 3.08 4.12 -5.42
N HIS A 163 2.86 4.22 -4.11
CA HIS A 163 3.90 4.12 -3.09
C HIS A 163 4.52 2.71 -3.03
N GLU A 164 3.69 1.67 -2.98
CA GLU A 164 4.17 0.30 -2.89
C GLU A 164 4.88 -0.16 -4.18
N ILE A 165 4.39 0.27 -5.35
CA ILE A 165 5.09 -0.02 -6.61
C ILE A 165 6.41 0.73 -6.71
N ASP A 166 6.51 1.95 -6.19
CA ASP A 166 7.80 2.64 -6.07
C ASP A 166 8.80 1.80 -5.26
N HIS A 167 8.40 1.23 -4.11
CA HIS A 167 9.26 0.31 -3.36
C HIS A 167 9.73 -0.89 -4.18
N LEU A 168 8.84 -1.47 -4.99
CA LEU A 168 9.19 -2.60 -5.87
C LEU A 168 10.16 -2.20 -6.98
N ASP A 169 10.21 -0.91 -7.32
CA ASP A 169 11.13 -0.35 -8.33
C ASP A 169 12.40 0.27 -7.71
N GLY A 170 12.61 0.10 -6.40
CA GLY A 170 13.78 0.59 -5.67
C GLY A 170 13.74 2.09 -5.36
N ILE A 171 12.55 2.69 -5.38
CA ILE A 171 12.31 4.10 -5.10
C ILE A 171 11.66 4.22 -3.71
N ILE A 172 12.16 5.12 -2.88
CA ILE A 172 11.51 5.48 -1.62
C ILE A 172 10.86 6.86 -1.74
N PHE A 173 9.81 7.10 -0.94
CA PHE A 173 9.02 8.33 -1.09
C PHE A 173 9.85 9.61 -0.99
N THR A 174 10.92 9.60 -0.20
CA THR A 174 11.83 10.75 -0.04
C THR A 174 12.53 11.17 -1.32
N ASP A 175 12.62 10.30 -2.32
CA ASP A 175 13.21 10.63 -3.62
C ASP A 175 12.29 11.55 -4.45
N LYS A 176 11.00 11.58 -4.12
CA LYS A 176 9.95 12.34 -4.79
C LYS A 176 9.34 13.43 -3.93
N ALA A 177 9.54 13.33 -2.61
CA ALA A 177 8.90 14.21 -1.64
C ALA A 177 9.49 15.62 -1.66
N LYS A 178 8.61 16.58 -1.38
CA LYS A 178 8.94 17.96 -1.03
C LYS A 178 8.56 18.22 0.43
N ASN A 179 9.07 19.31 0.99
CA ASN A 179 8.68 19.75 2.34
C ASN A 179 8.85 18.63 3.40
N LEU A 180 10.02 17.96 3.38
CA LEU A 180 10.32 16.92 4.33
C LEU A 180 10.37 17.48 5.75
N VAL A 181 9.63 16.85 6.66
CA VAL A 181 9.56 17.20 8.09
C VAL A 181 9.77 15.95 8.92
N GLU A 182 10.60 16.04 9.94
CA GLU A 182 10.74 14.98 10.95
C GLU A 182 9.72 15.24 12.05
N LEU A 183 8.81 14.26 12.28
CA LEU A 183 7.80 14.29 13.34
C LEU A 183 8.02 13.08 14.24
N LYS A 184 8.59 13.29 15.41
CA LYS A 184 8.82 12.23 16.39
C LYS A 184 7.49 11.81 17.06
N PRO A 185 7.41 10.59 17.61
CA PRO A 185 6.19 10.09 18.29
C PRO A 185 5.63 11.04 19.35
N GLU A 186 6.52 11.80 20.00
CA GLU A 186 6.18 12.79 21.03
C GLU A 186 5.40 13.99 20.46
N ASP A 187 5.70 14.35 19.21
CA ASP A 187 5.08 15.48 18.52
C ASP A 187 3.69 15.10 17.97
N LEU A 188 3.49 13.84 17.60
CA LEU A 188 2.21 13.32 17.12
C LEU A 188 1.16 13.25 18.24
N LYS A 189 1.59 13.03 19.50
CA LYS A 189 0.68 12.97 20.65
C LYS A 189 0.19 14.34 21.12
N LYS A 190 0.89 15.43 20.78
CA LYS A 190 0.51 16.81 21.17
C LYS A 190 -0.58 17.40 20.27
N ASN A 191 -0.83 16.80 19.09
CA ASN A 191 -1.77 17.32 18.09
C ASN A 191 -3.01 16.41 17.92
N ALA A 192 -3.21 15.40 18.76
CA ALA A 192 -4.35 14.49 18.81
C ALA A 192 -5.23 14.83 20.03
#